data_fe315659c6f55979c153e0d85604fb1b
#
_entry.id   fe315659c6f55979c153e0d85604fb1b
#
_cell.length_a   1.000
_cell.length_b   1.000
_cell.length_c   1.000
_cell.angle_alpha   90.00
_cell.angle_beta   90.00
_cell.angle_gamma   90.00
#
_symmetry.space_group_name_H-M   'P 1'
#
loop_
_entity.id
_entity.type
_entity.pdbx_description
1 polymer ?
#
loop_
_entity_poly.entity_id
_entity_poly.type
_entity_poly.pdbx_seq_one_letter_code
_entity_poly.pdbx_strand_id
1 'polypeptide(L)'
;EQKIFAISQEKPSKGLTPTAQILTQTFEEIESRSLGTSVAGIPVNFYDLDAMTQGLQRSDLIIVAGRPAMGKTSIGLNLAKNVAQLHDLPVCVFSLEMSKEQLTYRLLSMEVGIEAGRLRTGRLQQEEWPLLGQGINTLGQLPIYIDDKPNSGVLEMRSLCRRLMAEQGKELGLVMIDYL
;
A
#
# COMPACT_ATOMS: atom_id res chain seq x y z
N GLU A 1 16.27 13.03 28.91
CA GLU A 1 16.87 14.17 28.18
C GLU A 1 17.50 13.74 26.83
N GLN A 2 18.30 12.65 26.77
CA GLN A 2 18.89 12.17 25.50
C GLN A 2 17.85 11.79 24.41
N LYS A 3 16.65 11.30 24.76
CA LYS A 3 15.58 10.99 23.82
C LYS A 3 14.90 12.25 23.24
N ILE A 4 14.85 13.34 24.01
CA ILE A 4 14.32 14.63 23.53
C ILE A 4 15.31 15.28 22.56
N PHE A 5 16.60 15.13 22.80
CA PHE A 5 17.65 15.62 21.90
C PHE A 5 17.68 14.86 20.54
N ALA A 6 17.35 13.57 20.53
CA ALA A 6 17.24 12.78 19.29
C ALA A 6 16.05 13.21 18.43
N ILE A 7 14.96 13.66 19.05
CA ILE A 7 13.77 14.17 18.32
C ILE A 7 14.05 15.54 17.69
N SER A 8 14.93 16.36 18.31
CA SER A 8 15.31 17.67 17.74
C SER A 8 16.36 17.59 16.64
N GLN A 9 16.97 16.41 16.41
CA GLN A 9 17.87 16.14 15.28
C GLN A 9 17.18 15.51 14.06
N GLU A 10 15.84 15.58 13.94
CA GLU A 10 15.24 15.51 12.60
C GLU A 10 15.91 16.62 11.77
N LYS A 11 16.76 16.22 10.82
CA LYS A 11 17.44 17.14 9.91
C LYS A 11 16.39 18.13 9.43
N PRO A 12 16.57 19.45 9.66
CA PRO A 12 15.66 20.42 9.09
C PRO A 12 15.54 20.09 7.61
N SER A 13 14.34 20.13 7.06
CA SER A 13 14.12 20.00 5.63
C SER A 13 15.20 20.84 4.96
N LYS A 14 16.12 20.19 4.25
CA LYS A 14 17.20 20.91 3.58
C LYS A 14 16.50 21.98 2.77
N GLY A 15 16.84 23.25 2.98
CA GLY A 15 16.31 24.34 2.20
C GLY A 15 16.55 24.12 0.70
N LEU A 16 16.42 25.14 -0.10
CA LEU A 16 16.68 25.06 -1.54
C LEU A 16 18.03 24.37 -1.80
N THR A 17 18.01 23.29 -2.56
CA THR A 17 19.22 22.54 -2.94
C THR A 17 19.63 22.96 -4.35
N PRO A 18 20.90 23.33 -4.58
CA PRO A 18 21.39 23.68 -5.93
C PRO A 18 21.19 22.48 -6.88
N THR A 19 20.71 22.78 -8.10
CA THR A 19 20.49 21.79 -9.16
C THR A 19 21.73 20.95 -9.45
N ALA A 20 22.93 21.54 -9.38
CA ALA A 20 24.18 20.84 -9.61
C ALA A 20 24.38 19.63 -8.68
N GLN A 21 23.93 19.69 -7.41
CA GLN A 21 24.01 18.59 -6.47
C GLN A 21 22.98 17.49 -6.78
N ILE A 22 21.80 17.90 -7.29
CA ILE A 22 20.73 16.96 -7.66
C ILE A 22 21.11 16.20 -8.94
N LEU A 23 21.76 16.86 -9.91
CA LEU A 23 22.15 16.26 -11.19
C LEU A 23 23.06 15.04 -11.02
N THR A 24 23.99 15.06 -10.06
CA THR A 24 24.86 13.92 -9.80
C THR A 24 24.06 12.69 -9.35
N GLN A 25 23.14 12.88 -8.41
CA GLN A 25 22.25 11.79 -7.94
C GLN A 25 21.34 11.28 -9.07
N THR A 26 20.79 12.22 -9.86
CA THR A 26 19.94 11.87 -11.00
C THR A 26 20.70 11.06 -12.06
N PHE A 27 21.97 11.40 -12.30
CA PHE A 27 22.81 10.65 -13.23
C PHE A 27 23.05 9.21 -12.74
N GLU A 28 23.39 9.02 -11.46
CA GLU A 28 23.58 7.71 -10.84
C GLU A 28 22.29 6.85 -10.91
N GLU A 29 21.12 7.48 -10.70
CA GLU A 29 19.83 6.81 -10.86
C GLU A 29 19.57 6.38 -12.31
N ILE A 30 19.85 7.24 -13.29
CA ILE A 30 19.69 6.92 -14.71
C ILE A 30 20.63 5.77 -15.11
N GLU A 31 21.87 5.80 -14.66
CA GLU A 31 22.85 4.76 -14.92
C GLU A 31 22.40 3.42 -14.33
N SER A 32 21.96 3.39 -13.07
CA SER A 32 21.49 2.17 -12.42
C SER A 32 20.24 1.59 -13.11
N ARG A 33 19.33 2.44 -13.58
CA ARG A 33 18.16 2.02 -14.39
C ARG A 33 18.57 1.47 -15.75
N SER A 34 19.53 2.13 -16.42
CA SER A 34 20.06 1.67 -17.70
C SER A 34 20.74 0.31 -17.62
N LEU A 35 21.39 0.02 -16.50
CA LEU A 35 22.02 -1.26 -16.23
C LEU A 35 21.03 -2.34 -15.73
N GLY A 36 19.73 -1.98 -15.56
CA GLY A 36 18.70 -2.87 -15.04
C GLY A 36 18.87 -3.25 -13.56
N THR A 37 19.70 -2.52 -12.82
CA THR A 37 19.98 -2.78 -11.40
C THR A 37 18.96 -2.12 -10.47
N SER A 38 18.17 -1.17 -10.97
CA SER A 38 17.08 -0.54 -10.22
C SER A 38 15.81 -0.43 -11.07
N VAL A 39 14.66 -0.54 -10.42
CA VAL A 39 13.33 -0.32 -11.02
C VAL A 39 12.88 1.09 -10.67
N ALA A 40 12.24 1.78 -11.61
CA ALA A 40 11.84 3.17 -11.42
C ALA A 40 10.78 3.34 -10.33
N GLY A 41 9.80 2.45 -10.26
CA GLY A 41 8.70 2.46 -9.32
C GLY A 41 8.43 1.08 -8.73
N ILE A 42 7.38 0.96 -7.92
CA ILE A 42 6.89 -0.30 -7.34
C ILE A 42 5.88 -0.89 -8.33
N PRO A 43 6.19 -1.99 -9.05
CA PRO A 43 5.25 -2.64 -9.93
C PRO A 43 4.04 -3.17 -9.15
N VAL A 44 2.86 -3.06 -9.75
CA VAL A 44 1.60 -3.46 -9.12
C VAL A 44 0.98 -4.70 -9.76
N ASN A 45 1.69 -5.33 -10.71
CA ASN A 45 1.26 -6.53 -11.43
C ASN A 45 0.00 -6.36 -12.29
N PHE A 46 -0.23 -5.13 -12.73
CA PHE A 46 -1.15 -4.81 -13.83
C PHE A 46 -0.29 -4.41 -15.02
N TYR A 47 0.01 -5.35 -15.91
CA TYR A 47 1.04 -5.21 -16.98
C TYR A 47 0.90 -3.92 -17.79
N ASP A 48 -0.31 -3.60 -18.25
CA ASP A 48 -0.54 -2.38 -19.03
C ASP A 48 -0.34 -1.12 -18.18
N LEU A 49 -0.78 -1.14 -16.91
CA LEU A 49 -0.60 -0.04 -15.99
C LEU A 49 0.88 0.15 -15.67
N ASP A 50 1.58 -0.93 -15.35
CA ASP A 50 3.02 -0.90 -15.06
C ASP A 50 3.83 -0.45 -16.28
N ALA A 51 3.44 -0.87 -17.50
CA ALA A 51 4.06 -0.41 -18.73
C ALA A 51 3.90 1.10 -18.96
N MET A 52 2.73 1.66 -18.61
CA MET A 52 2.44 3.09 -18.76
C MET A 52 3.09 3.95 -17.68
N THR A 53 3.09 3.48 -16.42
CA THR A 53 3.55 4.25 -15.24
C THR A 53 4.97 3.90 -14.79
N GLN A 54 5.52 2.78 -15.27
CA GLN A 54 6.76 2.16 -14.76
C GLN A 54 6.67 1.82 -13.26
N GLY A 55 5.46 1.44 -12.81
CA GLY A 55 5.13 1.21 -11.41
C GLY A 55 4.77 2.48 -10.64
N LEU A 56 4.37 2.31 -9.37
CA LEU A 56 4.05 3.43 -8.48
C LEU A 56 5.34 4.14 -8.04
N GLN A 57 5.46 5.43 -8.36
CA GLN A 57 6.65 6.20 -8.00
C GLN A 57 6.57 6.67 -6.55
N ARG A 58 7.74 6.78 -5.90
CA ARG A 58 7.82 7.34 -4.55
C ARG A 58 7.36 8.79 -4.53
N SER A 59 6.63 9.15 -3.49
CA SER A 59 6.09 10.50 -3.25
C SER A 59 4.99 10.95 -4.24
N ASP A 60 4.54 10.09 -5.15
CA ASP A 60 3.42 10.40 -6.02
C ASP A 60 2.08 10.34 -5.28
N LEU A 61 1.20 11.24 -5.65
CA LEU A 61 -0.22 11.21 -5.30
C LEU A 61 -1.01 10.68 -6.50
N ILE A 62 -1.57 9.48 -6.35
CA ILE A 62 -2.34 8.84 -7.40
C ILE A 62 -3.82 8.88 -7.04
N ILE A 63 -4.65 9.46 -7.91
CA ILE A 63 -6.08 9.58 -7.71
C ILE A 63 -6.80 8.59 -8.63
N VAL A 64 -7.54 7.66 -8.00
CA VAL A 64 -8.40 6.72 -8.71
C VAL A 64 -9.84 7.18 -8.56
N ALA A 65 -10.42 7.68 -9.66
CA ALA A 65 -11.79 8.17 -9.68
C ALA A 65 -12.71 7.25 -10.51
N GLY A 66 -13.97 7.19 -10.16
CA GLY A 66 -14.99 6.44 -10.87
C GLY A 66 -16.38 6.64 -10.26
N ARG A 67 -17.43 6.33 -11.01
CA ARG A 67 -18.80 6.36 -10.50
C ARG A 67 -18.98 5.36 -9.36
N PRO A 68 -19.97 5.53 -8.47
CA PRO A 68 -20.30 4.53 -7.46
C PRO A 68 -20.44 3.13 -8.06
N ALA A 69 -20.05 2.11 -7.31
CA ALA A 69 -20.08 0.69 -7.71
C ALA A 69 -19.21 0.30 -8.92
N MET A 70 -18.31 1.15 -9.41
CA MET A 70 -17.39 0.83 -10.51
C MET A 70 -16.09 0.16 -10.07
N GLY A 71 -15.98 -0.24 -8.80
CA GLY A 71 -14.86 -1.04 -8.31
C GLY A 71 -13.63 -0.26 -7.83
N LYS A 72 -13.74 1.04 -7.49
CA LYS A 72 -12.63 1.85 -6.94
C LYS A 72 -11.92 1.18 -5.78
N THR A 73 -12.66 0.79 -4.75
CA THR A 73 -12.12 0.09 -3.58
C THR A 73 -11.47 -1.24 -3.99
N SER A 74 -12.08 -1.98 -4.92
CA SER A 74 -11.55 -3.28 -5.36
C SER A 74 -10.21 -3.13 -6.08
N ILE A 75 -10.05 -2.14 -6.96
CA ILE A 75 -8.75 -1.90 -7.60
C ILE A 75 -7.71 -1.45 -6.56
N GLY A 76 -8.06 -0.55 -5.65
CA GLY A 76 -7.16 -0.11 -4.58
C GLY A 76 -6.69 -1.27 -3.70
N LEU A 77 -7.59 -2.17 -3.30
CA LEU A 77 -7.23 -3.37 -2.54
C LEU A 77 -6.37 -4.35 -3.33
N ASN A 78 -6.58 -4.50 -4.65
CA ASN A 78 -5.70 -5.30 -5.50
C ASN A 78 -4.28 -4.71 -5.56
N LEU A 79 -4.17 -3.37 -5.75
CA LEU A 79 -2.88 -2.69 -5.72
C LEU A 79 -2.19 -2.90 -4.37
N ALA A 80 -2.92 -2.71 -3.26
CA ALA A 80 -2.43 -2.91 -1.90
C ALA A 80 -1.91 -4.35 -1.68
N LYS A 81 -2.71 -5.36 -2.10
CA LYS A 81 -2.34 -6.76 -2.01
C LYS A 81 -1.10 -7.07 -2.85
N ASN A 82 -1.08 -6.63 -4.11
CA ASN A 82 0.02 -6.91 -5.02
C ASN A 82 1.34 -6.28 -4.52
N VAL A 83 1.32 -5.05 -4.03
CA VAL A 83 2.50 -4.40 -3.44
C VAL A 83 3.00 -5.17 -2.23
N ALA A 84 2.11 -5.56 -1.32
CA ALA A 84 2.48 -6.33 -0.13
C ALA A 84 3.02 -7.72 -0.47
N GLN A 85 2.40 -8.40 -1.44
CA GLN A 85 2.72 -9.78 -1.80
C GLN A 85 4.01 -9.89 -2.63
N LEU A 86 4.22 -9.00 -3.59
CA LEU A 86 5.34 -9.11 -4.52
C LEU A 86 6.63 -8.49 -3.97
N HIS A 87 6.51 -7.47 -3.13
CA HIS A 87 7.65 -6.69 -2.68
C HIS A 87 7.91 -6.80 -1.18
N ASP A 88 7.07 -7.51 -0.44
CA ASP A 88 7.13 -7.61 1.03
C ASP A 88 7.25 -6.23 1.72
N LEU A 89 6.57 -5.24 1.13
CA LEU A 89 6.53 -3.87 1.64
C LEU A 89 5.25 -3.65 2.44
N PRO A 90 5.34 -3.00 3.62
CA PRO A 90 4.17 -2.66 4.41
C PRO A 90 3.24 -1.71 3.65
N VAL A 91 1.94 -2.01 3.72
CA VAL A 91 0.88 -1.21 3.09
C VAL A 91 -0.10 -0.74 4.14
N CYS A 92 -0.40 0.56 4.17
CA CYS A 92 -1.44 1.13 5.00
C CYS A 92 -2.71 1.35 4.19
N VAL A 93 -3.86 0.89 4.70
CA VAL A 93 -5.18 1.13 4.13
C VAL A 93 -6.02 1.88 5.15
N PHE A 94 -6.36 3.12 4.82
CA PHE A 94 -7.30 3.94 5.60
C PHE A 94 -8.64 3.92 4.92
N SER A 95 -9.66 3.37 5.60
CA SER A 95 -11.02 3.29 5.08
C SER A 95 -11.92 4.20 5.88
N LEU A 96 -12.47 5.21 5.23
CA LEU A 96 -13.39 6.17 5.85
C LEU A 96 -14.86 5.82 5.64
N GLU A 97 -15.14 4.86 4.75
CA GLU A 97 -16.50 4.44 4.39
C GLU A 97 -16.82 3.02 4.86
N MET A 98 -15.87 2.10 4.73
CA MET A 98 -16.08 0.67 4.97
C MET A 98 -15.34 0.19 6.22
N SER A 99 -15.96 -0.74 6.97
CA SER A 99 -15.26 -1.37 8.10
C SER A 99 -14.13 -2.29 7.64
N LYS A 100 -13.16 -2.52 8.51
CA LYS A 100 -12.04 -3.44 8.27
C LYS A 100 -12.50 -4.86 7.97
N GLU A 101 -13.59 -5.32 8.59
CA GLU A 101 -14.18 -6.62 8.31
C GLU A 101 -14.69 -6.69 6.87
N GLN A 102 -15.37 -5.65 6.38
CA GLN A 102 -15.85 -5.60 5.00
C GLN A 102 -14.71 -5.60 3.99
N LEU A 103 -13.62 -4.88 4.26
CA LEU A 103 -12.43 -4.89 3.43
C LEU A 103 -11.74 -6.26 3.45
N THR A 104 -11.66 -6.90 4.62
CA THR A 104 -11.09 -8.24 4.76
C THR A 104 -11.90 -9.28 3.98
N TYR A 105 -13.24 -9.21 4.00
CA TYR A 105 -14.07 -10.08 3.15
C TYR A 105 -13.81 -9.86 1.67
N ARG A 106 -13.57 -8.63 1.23
CA ARG A 106 -13.22 -8.34 -0.17
C ARG A 106 -11.84 -8.89 -0.53
N LEU A 107 -10.83 -8.66 0.30
CA LEU A 107 -9.49 -9.23 0.10
C LEU A 107 -9.54 -10.75 0.00
N LEU A 108 -10.27 -11.38 0.91
CA LEU A 108 -10.43 -12.83 0.94
C LEU A 108 -11.16 -13.34 -0.31
N SER A 109 -12.25 -12.67 -0.70
CA SER A 109 -12.99 -12.99 -1.93
C SER A 109 -12.11 -12.93 -3.17
N MET A 110 -11.25 -11.91 -3.27
CA MET A 110 -10.30 -11.76 -4.38
C MET A 110 -9.22 -12.84 -4.37
N GLU A 111 -8.78 -13.28 -3.18
CA GLU A 111 -7.75 -14.31 -3.04
C GLU A 111 -8.26 -15.69 -3.41
N VAL A 112 -9.45 -16.06 -2.89
CA VAL A 112 -9.98 -17.43 -3.04
C VAL A 112 -10.96 -17.61 -4.20
N GLY A 113 -11.36 -16.51 -4.87
CA GLY A 113 -12.32 -16.56 -5.98
C GLY A 113 -13.76 -16.86 -5.56
N ILE A 114 -14.10 -16.72 -4.27
CA ILE A 114 -15.45 -16.94 -3.73
C ILE A 114 -16.13 -15.60 -3.54
N GLU A 115 -17.38 -15.48 -3.96
CA GLU A 115 -18.15 -14.25 -3.82
C GLU A 115 -18.24 -13.77 -2.36
N ALA A 116 -17.93 -12.47 -2.13
CA ALA A 116 -17.88 -11.88 -0.80
C ALA A 116 -19.21 -12.00 -0.03
N GLY A 117 -20.35 -12.00 -0.73
CA GLY A 117 -21.68 -12.24 -0.16
C GLY A 117 -21.82 -13.64 0.43
N ARG A 118 -21.27 -14.64 -0.23
CA ARG A 118 -21.27 -16.05 0.23
C ARG A 118 -20.36 -16.22 1.45
N LEU A 119 -19.15 -15.61 1.40
CA LEU A 119 -18.24 -15.60 2.54
C LEU A 119 -18.90 -14.98 3.78
N ARG A 120 -19.55 -13.82 3.62
CA ARG A 120 -20.22 -13.11 4.72
C ARG A 120 -21.39 -13.88 5.32
N THR A 121 -22.13 -14.63 4.50
CA THR A 121 -23.29 -15.41 4.96
C THR A 121 -22.93 -16.83 5.38
N GLY A 122 -21.65 -17.24 5.22
CA GLY A 122 -21.20 -18.59 5.54
C GLY A 122 -21.75 -19.67 4.59
N ARG A 123 -22.29 -19.29 3.42
CA ARG A 123 -22.84 -20.24 2.43
C ARG A 123 -21.74 -20.80 1.55
N LEU A 124 -20.92 -21.67 2.15
CA LEU A 124 -19.79 -22.31 1.49
C LEU A 124 -20.09 -23.77 1.21
N GLN A 125 -19.58 -24.26 0.07
CA GLN A 125 -19.56 -25.68 -0.24
C GLN A 125 -18.43 -26.37 0.52
N GLN A 126 -18.51 -27.67 0.69
CA GLN A 126 -17.51 -28.40 1.48
C GLN A 126 -16.11 -28.30 0.87
N GLU A 127 -16.04 -28.27 -0.44
CA GLU A 127 -14.79 -28.15 -1.23
C GLU A 127 -14.14 -26.77 -1.13
N GLU A 128 -14.88 -25.74 -0.73
CA GLU A 128 -14.40 -24.35 -0.62
C GLU A 128 -13.67 -24.07 0.71
N TRP A 129 -13.90 -24.90 1.75
CA TRP A 129 -13.26 -24.71 3.06
C TRP A 129 -11.72 -24.80 3.02
N PRO A 130 -11.11 -25.76 2.29
CA PRO A 130 -9.65 -25.79 2.14
C PRO A 130 -9.11 -24.55 1.42
N LEU A 131 -9.79 -24.07 0.38
CA LEU A 131 -9.41 -22.84 -0.34
C LEU A 131 -9.46 -21.62 0.57
N LEU A 132 -10.52 -21.53 1.38
CA LEU A 132 -10.67 -20.47 2.38
C LEU A 132 -9.50 -20.50 3.39
N GLY A 133 -9.16 -21.68 3.90
CA GLY A 133 -8.04 -21.86 4.82
C GLY A 133 -6.70 -21.43 4.20
N GLN A 134 -6.44 -21.77 2.94
CA GLN A 134 -5.26 -21.31 2.21
C GLN A 134 -5.26 -19.80 2.04
N GLY A 135 -6.38 -19.20 1.62
CA GLY A 135 -6.49 -17.76 1.43
C GLY A 135 -6.27 -16.97 2.73
N ILE A 136 -6.79 -17.45 3.85
CA ILE A 136 -6.55 -16.86 5.17
C ILE A 136 -5.05 -16.91 5.53
N ASN A 137 -4.41 -18.06 5.30
CA ASN A 137 -2.99 -18.19 5.58
C ASN A 137 -2.14 -17.28 4.68
N THR A 138 -2.43 -17.21 3.39
CA THR A 138 -1.74 -16.33 2.43
C THR A 138 -1.88 -14.86 2.84
N LEU A 139 -3.11 -14.39 3.01
CA LEU A 139 -3.37 -12.99 3.38
C LEU A 139 -2.85 -12.62 4.77
N GLY A 140 -2.88 -13.57 5.71
CA GLY A 140 -2.38 -13.37 7.07
C GLY A 140 -0.88 -13.14 7.17
N GLN A 141 -0.11 -13.52 6.14
CA GLN A 141 1.33 -13.28 6.06
C GLN A 141 1.68 -11.95 5.38
N LEU A 142 0.71 -11.31 4.70
CA LEU A 142 0.97 -10.05 4.01
C LEU A 142 1.03 -8.87 4.99
N PRO A 143 1.99 -7.97 4.84
CA PRO A 143 2.14 -6.79 5.68
C PRO A 143 1.13 -5.69 5.29
N ILE A 144 -0.18 -6.00 5.37
CA ILE A 144 -1.28 -5.06 5.09
C ILE A 144 -1.92 -4.64 6.42
N TYR A 145 -1.96 -3.35 6.67
CA TYR A 145 -2.47 -2.74 7.90
C TYR A 145 -3.68 -1.86 7.59
N ILE A 146 -4.81 -2.14 8.21
CA ILE A 146 -6.09 -1.48 7.93
C ILE A 146 -6.51 -0.65 9.14
N ASP A 147 -6.83 0.62 8.92
CA ASP A 147 -7.50 1.50 9.87
C ASP A 147 -8.85 1.92 9.28
N ASP A 148 -9.94 1.63 10.00
CA ASP A 148 -11.31 1.93 9.60
C ASP A 148 -11.96 3.02 10.47
N LYS A 149 -11.11 3.84 11.12
CA LYS A 149 -11.59 4.93 11.96
C LYS A 149 -12.23 6.02 11.09
N PRO A 150 -13.53 6.26 11.19
CA PRO A 150 -14.17 7.37 10.50
C PRO A 150 -13.59 8.70 11.04
N ASN A 151 -13.41 9.68 10.20
CA ASN A 151 -12.85 10.99 10.54
C ASN A 151 -11.38 11.00 10.98
N SER A 152 -10.58 10.02 10.56
CA SER A 152 -9.13 10.09 10.72
C SER A 152 -8.56 11.30 9.99
N GLY A 153 -7.92 12.21 10.71
CA GLY A 153 -7.26 13.36 10.10
C GLY A 153 -5.92 13.00 9.45
N VAL A 154 -5.50 13.80 8.48
CA VAL A 154 -4.22 13.58 7.75
C VAL A 154 -3.01 13.48 8.70
N LEU A 155 -2.98 14.29 9.77
CA LEU A 155 -1.89 14.25 10.76
C LEU A 155 -1.89 12.94 11.56
N GLU A 156 -3.07 12.38 11.85
CA GLU A 156 -3.19 11.08 12.51
C GLU A 156 -2.72 9.95 11.59
N MET A 157 -3.20 9.91 10.34
CA MET A 157 -2.74 8.94 9.33
C MET A 157 -1.22 8.99 9.15
N ARG A 158 -0.64 10.20 9.07
CA ARG A 158 0.81 10.38 8.99
C ARG A 158 1.55 9.81 10.21
N SER A 159 1.00 10.04 11.41
CA SER A 159 1.57 9.52 12.66
C SER A 159 1.55 8.00 12.70
N LEU A 160 0.42 7.38 12.29
CA LEU A 160 0.27 5.93 12.20
C LEU A 160 1.25 5.31 11.18
N CYS A 161 1.37 5.91 9.99
CA CYS A 161 2.34 5.49 8.98
C CYS A 161 3.80 5.53 9.50
N ARG A 162 4.19 6.63 10.14
CA ARG A 162 5.54 6.77 10.72
C ARG A 162 5.82 5.75 11.82
N ARG A 163 4.83 5.51 12.68
CA ARG A 163 4.93 4.49 13.73
C ARG A 163 5.11 3.11 13.13
N LEU A 164 4.29 2.75 12.12
CA LEU A 164 4.41 1.46 11.44
C LEU A 164 5.78 1.27 10.79
N MET A 165 6.31 2.29 10.10
CA MET A 165 7.65 2.24 9.51
C MET A 165 8.73 1.99 10.58
N ALA A 166 8.61 2.64 11.74
CA ALA A 166 9.55 2.45 12.84
C ALA A 166 9.45 1.05 13.46
N GLU A 167 8.24 0.51 13.59
CA GLU A 167 7.99 -0.84 14.13
C GLU A 167 8.46 -1.94 13.17
N GLN A 168 8.24 -1.76 11.87
CA GLN A 168 8.61 -2.74 10.84
C GLN A 168 10.07 -2.63 10.39
N GLY A 169 10.73 -1.51 10.65
CA GLY A 169 12.09 -1.24 10.14
C GLY A 169 12.16 -1.16 8.60
N LYS A 170 11.02 -1.01 7.93
CA LYS A 170 10.86 -0.95 6.48
C LYS A 170 10.14 0.32 6.08
N GLU A 171 10.43 0.81 4.88
CA GLU A 171 9.63 1.87 4.25
C GLU A 171 8.28 1.34 3.78
N LEU A 172 7.27 2.21 3.73
CA LEU A 172 5.95 1.84 3.19
C LEU A 172 6.02 1.69 1.67
N GLY A 173 5.35 0.65 1.16
CA GLY A 173 5.15 0.45 -0.27
C GLY A 173 3.99 1.29 -0.81
N LEU A 174 2.92 1.41 -0.02
CA LEU A 174 1.71 2.11 -0.44
C LEU A 174 0.93 2.63 0.77
N VAL A 175 0.33 3.79 0.61
CA VAL A 175 -0.73 4.29 1.50
C VAL A 175 -1.99 4.47 0.66
N MET A 176 -3.02 3.69 0.95
CA MET A 176 -4.34 3.77 0.31
C MET A 176 -5.30 4.50 1.24
N ILE A 177 -6.07 5.46 0.70
CA ILE A 177 -7.13 6.17 1.43
C ILE A 177 -8.43 6.02 0.62
N ASP A 178 -9.44 5.40 1.20
CA ASP A 178 -10.75 5.14 0.58
C ASP A 178 -11.86 5.68 1.47
N TYR A 179 -12.46 6.80 1.20
CA TYR A 179 -12.15 7.93 0.31
C TYR A 179 -12.38 9.26 1.05
N LEU A 180 -11.84 10.32 0.51
CA LEU A 180 -11.93 11.68 1.08
C LEU A 180 -13.24 12.36 0.66
#